data_a2f29be531ba62f1653cd5da05755242
#
_entry.id   a2f29be531ba62f1653cd5da05755242
#
_cell.length_a   1.000
_cell.length_b   1.000
_cell.length_c   1.000
_cell.angle_alpha   90.00
_cell.angle_beta   90.00
_cell.angle_gamma   90.00
#
_symmetry.space_group_name_H-M   'P 1'
#
loop_
_entity.id
_entity.type
_entity.pdbx_description
1 polymer ?
#
loop_
_entity_poly.entity_id
_entity_poly.type
_entity_poly.pdbx_seq_one_letter_code
_entity_poly.pdbx_strand_id
1 'polypeptide(L)'
;MRKVFGIGETILDIIFRNDQPQKAVPGGSVFNGLISLGRLNVPVSFISELGNDRVGDMIRDFMEDNHITTEFVDRFPDGKSPISLAFLDDDKNANYIFYKDCLLYTSDAADE
;
A
#
# COMPACT_ATOMS: atom_id res chain seq x y z
N MET A 1 -17.80 2.64 -19.98
CA MET A 1 -17.63 2.96 -18.56
C MET A 1 -16.32 3.70 -18.35
N ARG A 2 -16.35 4.72 -17.55
CA ARG A 2 -15.14 5.52 -17.29
C ARG A 2 -14.17 4.76 -16.42
N LYS A 3 -12.88 4.87 -16.73
CA LYS A 3 -11.83 4.33 -15.89
C LYS A 3 -11.40 5.37 -14.86
N VAL A 4 -11.06 4.91 -13.67
CA VAL A 4 -10.51 5.75 -12.62
C VAL A 4 -9.05 5.37 -12.42
N PHE A 5 -8.19 6.37 -12.39
CA PHE A 5 -6.77 6.20 -12.11
C PHE A 5 -6.45 6.86 -10.77
N GLY A 6 -5.83 6.12 -9.89
CA GLY A 6 -5.32 6.68 -8.64
C GLY A 6 -3.81 6.71 -8.67
N ILE A 7 -3.23 7.81 -8.18
CA ILE A 7 -1.79 7.97 -8.06
C ILE A 7 -1.47 8.16 -6.59
N GLY A 8 -0.62 7.33 -6.04
CA GLY A 8 -0.27 7.47 -4.65
C GLY A 8 0.62 6.35 -4.15
N GLU A 9 0.81 6.34 -2.85
CA GLU A 9 1.59 5.33 -2.17
C GLU A 9 0.67 4.30 -1.54
N THR A 10 1.20 3.09 -1.38
CA THR A 10 0.55 2.05 -0.59
C THR A 10 1.61 1.45 0.35
N ILE A 11 1.16 0.90 1.44
CA ILE A 11 2.01 0.40 2.49
C ILE A 11 1.33 -0.81 3.14
N LEU A 12 2.11 -1.77 3.59
CA LEU A 12 1.54 -2.87 4.37
C LEU A 12 1.55 -2.49 5.85
N ASP A 13 0.38 -2.35 6.44
CA ASP A 13 0.23 -2.03 7.85
C ASP A 13 0.16 -3.33 8.66
N ILE A 14 1.11 -3.53 9.55
CA ILE A 14 1.14 -4.68 10.44
C ILE A 14 0.69 -4.21 11.82
N ILE A 15 -0.42 -4.75 12.29
CA ILE A 15 -1.08 -4.26 13.49
C ILE A 15 -0.79 -5.20 14.66
N PHE A 16 -0.27 -4.61 15.72
CA PHE A 16 0.03 -5.29 16.99
C PHE A 16 -0.92 -4.80 18.07
N ARG A 17 -1.34 -5.69 18.93
CA ARG A 17 -2.09 -5.35 20.13
C ARG A 17 -1.43 -6.05 21.31
N ASN A 18 -1.08 -5.26 22.35
CA ASN A 18 -0.33 -5.76 23.50
C ASN A 18 0.93 -6.53 23.05
N ASP A 19 1.64 -5.93 22.08
CA ASP A 19 2.88 -6.47 21.51
C ASP A 19 2.72 -7.82 20.80
N GLN A 20 1.49 -8.21 20.49
CA GLN A 20 1.21 -9.41 19.70
C GLN A 20 0.70 -9.05 18.32
N PRO A 21 1.27 -9.64 17.26
CA PRO A 21 0.78 -9.36 15.92
C PRO A 21 -0.63 -9.89 15.73
N GLN A 22 -1.50 -9.06 15.15
CA GLN A 22 -2.90 -9.40 14.92
C GLN A 22 -3.21 -9.61 13.45
N LYS A 23 -2.76 -8.71 12.60
CA LYS A 23 -3.05 -8.79 11.18
C LYS A 23 -2.13 -7.87 10.39
N ALA A 24 -2.09 -8.10 9.08
CA ALA A 24 -1.42 -7.24 8.14
C ALA A 24 -2.40 -6.86 7.05
N VAL A 25 -2.51 -5.56 6.75
CA VAL A 25 -3.49 -5.04 5.80
C VAL A 25 -2.82 -3.99 4.93
N PRO A 26 -2.94 -4.09 3.59
CA PRO A 26 -2.50 -3.00 2.74
C PRO A 26 -3.30 -1.73 3.00
N GLY A 27 -2.63 -0.57 2.99
CA GLY A 27 -3.25 0.71 3.29
C GLY A 27 -2.69 1.84 2.45
N GLY A 28 -3.06 3.06 2.83
CA GLY A 28 -2.76 4.29 2.12
C GLY A 28 -4.04 5.01 1.76
N SER A 29 -4.05 6.36 1.83
CA SER A 29 -5.30 7.10 1.67
C SER A 29 -5.92 6.96 0.29
N VAL A 30 -5.12 7.14 -0.76
CA VAL A 30 -5.61 6.95 -2.14
C VAL A 30 -5.95 5.49 -2.37
N PHE A 31 -5.10 4.60 -1.92
CA PHE A 31 -5.27 3.17 -2.05
C PHE A 31 -6.62 2.72 -1.47
N ASN A 32 -6.96 3.15 -0.26
CA ASN A 32 -8.22 2.76 0.39
C ASN A 32 -9.43 3.21 -0.41
N GLY A 33 -9.39 4.41 -0.98
CA GLY A 33 -10.46 4.88 -1.84
C GLY A 33 -10.62 4.04 -3.10
N LEU A 34 -9.49 3.65 -3.71
CA LEU A 34 -9.53 2.81 -4.91
C LEU A 34 -10.06 1.41 -4.61
N ILE A 35 -9.71 0.84 -3.46
CA ILE A 35 -10.24 -0.46 -3.05
C ILE A 35 -11.77 -0.40 -2.96
N SER A 36 -12.31 0.66 -2.39
CA SER A 36 -13.77 0.84 -2.30
C SER A 36 -14.42 0.90 -3.69
N LEU A 37 -13.80 1.62 -4.61
CA LEU A 37 -14.30 1.71 -5.98
C LEU A 37 -14.22 0.35 -6.70
N GLY A 38 -13.11 -0.36 -6.52
CA GLY A 38 -12.94 -1.69 -7.12
C GLY A 38 -13.99 -2.67 -6.66
N ARG A 39 -14.35 -2.62 -5.38
CA ARG A 39 -15.40 -3.47 -4.82
C ARG A 39 -16.77 -3.16 -5.39
N LEU A 40 -16.96 -1.94 -5.90
CA LEU A 40 -18.19 -1.53 -6.58
C LEU A 40 -18.13 -1.81 -8.08
N ASN A 41 -17.11 -2.53 -8.53
CA ASN A 41 -16.91 -2.89 -9.96
C ASN A 41 -16.65 -1.69 -10.87
N VAL A 42 -16.16 -0.59 -10.31
CA VAL A 42 -15.67 0.53 -11.11
C VAL A 42 -14.30 0.13 -11.66
N PRO A 43 -14.04 0.31 -12.97
CA PRO A 43 -12.71 0.03 -13.53
C PRO A 43 -11.67 0.98 -12.92
N VAL A 44 -10.74 0.43 -12.14
CA VAL A 44 -9.75 1.20 -11.41
C VAL A 44 -8.36 0.71 -11.74
N SER A 45 -7.45 1.63 -11.99
CA SER A 45 -6.02 1.36 -12.14
C SER A 45 -5.26 2.17 -11.12
N PHE A 46 -4.26 1.56 -10.49
CA PHE A 46 -3.43 2.25 -9.51
C PHE A 46 -2.05 2.50 -10.11
N ILE A 47 -1.60 3.74 -10.01
CA ILE A 47 -0.27 4.15 -10.45
C ILE A 47 0.57 4.33 -9.21
N SER A 48 1.51 3.43 -8.99
CA SER A 48 2.31 3.41 -7.77
C SER A 48 3.60 2.65 -8.00
N GLU A 49 4.32 2.41 -6.93
CA GLU A 49 5.56 1.65 -6.98
C GLU A 49 5.71 0.79 -5.74
N LEU A 50 6.25 -0.39 -5.94
CA LEU A 50 6.51 -1.36 -4.87
C LEU A 50 7.85 -2.04 -5.14
N GLY A 51 8.48 -2.50 -4.08
CA GLY A 51 9.64 -3.37 -4.23
C GLY A 51 9.25 -4.71 -4.81
N ASN A 52 10.20 -5.36 -5.47
CA ASN A 52 10.00 -6.71 -5.99
C ASN A 52 10.28 -7.72 -4.87
N ASP A 53 9.41 -7.76 -3.88
CA ASP A 53 9.56 -8.56 -2.69
C ASP A 53 8.21 -9.18 -2.28
N ARG A 54 8.22 -9.95 -1.23
CA ARG A 54 7.03 -10.65 -0.74
C ARG A 54 5.95 -9.68 -0.29
N VAL A 55 6.33 -8.57 0.35
CA VAL A 55 5.37 -7.55 0.78
C VAL A 55 4.68 -6.93 -0.43
N GLY A 56 5.45 -6.62 -1.48
CA GLY A 56 4.89 -6.13 -2.73
C GLY A 56 3.92 -7.11 -3.35
N ASP A 57 4.24 -8.41 -3.29
CA ASP A 57 3.33 -9.45 -3.79
C ASP A 57 2.02 -9.47 -3.01
N MET A 58 2.07 -9.35 -1.70
CA MET A 58 0.88 -9.31 -0.86
C MET A 58 -0.03 -8.13 -1.21
N ILE A 59 0.56 -6.97 -1.41
CA ILE A 59 -0.20 -5.76 -1.76
C ILE A 59 -0.81 -5.91 -3.15
N ARG A 60 -0.04 -6.39 -4.11
CA ARG A 60 -0.55 -6.64 -5.47
C ARG A 60 -1.72 -7.61 -5.45
N ASP A 61 -1.58 -8.72 -4.74
CA ASP A 61 -2.63 -9.73 -4.70
C ASP A 61 -3.91 -9.17 -4.07
N PHE A 62 -3.77 -8.35 -3.04
CA PHE A 62 -4.91 -7.68 -2.42
C PHE A 62 -5.62 -6.74 -3.41
N MET A 63 -4.85 -6.00 -4.21
CA MET A 63 -5.42 -5.14 -5.25
C MET A 63 -6.20 -5.97 -6.26
N GLU A 64 -5.59 -7.04 -6.76
CA GLU A 64 -6.22 -7.89 -7.79
C GLU A 64 -7.48 -8.57 -7.25
N ASP A 65 -7.47 -9.00 -6.00
CA ASP A 65 -8.65 -9.58 -5.34
C ASP A 65 -9.79 -8.56 -5.20
N ASN A 66 -9.48 -7.29 -5.21
CA ASN A 66 -10.47 -6.22 -5.12
C ASN A 66 -10.70 -5.53 -6.47
N HIS A 67 -10.34 -6.21 -7.56
CA HIS A 67 -10.62 -5.80 -8.95
C HIS A 67 -9.91 -4.51 -9.37
N ILE A 68 -8.72 -4.26 -8.82
CA ILE A 68 -7.90 -3.13 -9.23
C ILE A 68 -6.83 -3.63 -10.20
N THR A 69 -6.69 -2.91 -11.31
CA THR A 69 -5.66 -3.21 -12.30
C THR A 69 -4.30 -2.78 -11.77
N THR A 70 -3.34 -3.70 -11.80
CA THR A 70 -1.99 -3.48 -11.27
C THR A 70 -0.96 -3.23 -12.38
N GLU A 71 -1.41 -3.02 -13.60
CA GLU A 71 -0.55 -2.84 -14.77
C GLU A 71 0.42 -1.67 -14.61
N PHE A 72 0.02 -0.62 -13.91
CA PHE A 72 0.83 0.59 -13.73
C PHE A 72 1.52 0.66 -12.38
N VAL A 73 1.61 -0.45 -11.67
CA VAL A 73 2.37 -0.53 -10.43
C VAL A 73 3.76 -1.05 -10.78
N ASP A 74 4.75 -0.17 -10.67
CA ASP A 74 6.13 -0.53 -10.96
C ASP A 74 6.73 -1.35 -9.81
N ARG A 75 7.52 -2.36 -10.16
CA ARG A 75 8.18 -3.24 -9.19
C ARG A 75 9.69 -3.05 -9.32
N PHE A 76 10.32 -2.60 -8.26
CA PHE A 76 11.75 -2.26 -8.27
C PHE A 76 12.57 -3.36 -7.63
N PRO A 77 13.60 -3.88 -8.32
CA PRO A 77 14.39 -5.00 -7.78
C PRO A 77 15.25 -4.61 -6.59
N ASP A 78 15.65 -3.35 -6.49
CA ASP A 78 16.59 -2.89 -5.47
C ASP A 78 15.93 -2.24 -4.27
N GLY A 79 14.65 -1.93 -4.34
CA GLY A 79 13.93 -1.30 -3.25
C GLY A 79 13.13 -2.32 -2.46
N LYS A 80 12.74 -1.93 -1.28
CA LYS A 80 11.86 -2.74 -0.45
C LYS A 80 10.50 -2.06 -0.36
N SER A 81 9.45 -2.87 -0.38
CA SER A 81 8.09 -2.34 -0.21
C SER A 81 7.94 -1.76 1.18
N PRO A 82 7.22 -0.63 1.32
CA PRO A 82 7.07 0.01 2.61
C PRO A 82 6.15 -0.78 3.54
N ILE A 83 6.50 -0.78 4.81
CA ILE A 83 5.66 -1.36 5.85
C ILE A 83 5.50 -0.36 6.99
N SER A 84 4.42 -0.47 7.73
CA SER A 84 4.27 0.21 8.98
C SER A 84 3.97 -0.79 10.08
N LEU A 85 4.43 -0.47 11.29
CA LEU A 85 4.06 -1.23 12.49
C LEU A 85 3.17 -0.32 13.32
N ALA A 86 1.94 -0.77 13.56
CA ALA A 86 0.98 -0.04 14.39
C ALA A 86 0.82 -0.76 15.71
N PHE A 87 1.23 -0.13 16.79
CA PHE A 87 1.14 -0.70 18.13
C PHE A 87 -0.04 -0.07 18.85
N LEU A 88 -1.06 -0.88 19.10
CA LEU A 88 -2.27 -0.45 19.79
C LEU A 88 -2.23 -0.89 21.24
N ASP A 89 -2.66 0.01 22.13
CA ASP A 89 -2.81 -0.32 23.54
C ASP A 89 -4.29 -0.42 23.93
N ASP A 90 -4.55 -0.71 25.20
CA ASP A 90 -5.91 -0.88 25.69
C ASP A 90 -6.71 0.43 25.71
N ASP A 91 -6.01 1.57 25.70
CA ASP A 91 -6.63 2.91 25.65
C ASP A 91 -6.89 3.37 24.21
N LYS A 92 -6.68 2.47 23.23
CA LYS A 92 -6.86 2.71 21.80
C LYS A 92 -5.91 3.77 21.23
N ASN A 93 -4.81 4.04 21.92
CA ASN A 93 -3.74 4.85 21.37
C ASN A 93 -2.94 4.02 20.38
N ALA A 94 -2.50 4.64 19.31
CA ALA A 94 -1.72 3.97 18.29
C ALA A 94 -0.36 4.64 18.15
N ASN A 95 0.70 3.84 18.20
CA ASN A 95 2.04 4.28 17.86
C ASN A 95 2.44 3.65 16.56
N TYR A 96 2.91 4.46 15.61
CA TYR A 96 3.29 3.99 14.28
C TYR A 96 4.78 4.13 14.06
N ILE A 97 5.37 3.09 13.48
CA ILE A 97 6.74 3.11 13.00
C ILE A 97 6.69 2.80 11.52
N PHE A 98 7.30 3.65 10.69
CA PHE A 98 7.30 3.48 9.25
C PHE A 98 8.66 3.04 8.76
N TYR A 99 8.69 2.02 7.92
CA TYR A 99 9.89 1.53 7.27
C TYR A 99 9.71 1.69 5.77
N LYS A 100 10.42 2.64 5.20
CA LYS A 100 10.34 2.95 3.77
C LYS A 100 11.73 3.05 3.20
N ASP A 101 11.91 2.44 2.02
CA ASP A 101 13.04 2.76 1.17
C ASP A 101 12.61 3.83 0.18
N CYS A 102 13.56 4.66 -0.24
CA CYS A 102 13.34 5.51 -1.40
C CYS A 102 13.43 4.60 -2.63
N LEU A 103 12.28 4.24 -3.19
CA LEU A 103 12.23 3.30 -4.31
C LEU A 103 12.57 3.95 -5.64
N LEU A 104 12.35 5.25 -5.77
CA LEU A 104 12.51 5.96 -7.02
C LEU A 104 13.38 7.18 -6.87
N TYR A 105 14.30 7.33 -7.82
CA TYR A 105 14.94 8.61 -8.04
C TYR A 105 13.92 9.66 -8.47
N THR A 106 12.86 9.24 -9.15
CA THR A 106 11.80 10.15 -9.57
C THR A 106 11.08 10.78 -8.39
N SER A 107 11.00 10.11 -7.24
CA SER A 107 10.44 10.72 -6.04
C SER A 107 11.29 11.89 -5.57
N ASP A 108 12.62 11.73 -5.60
CA ASP A 108 13.54 12.79 -5.25
C ASP A 108 13.45 13.94 -6.24
N ALA A 109 13.33 13.62 -7.51
CA ALA A 109 13.18 14.64 -8.55
C ALA A 109 11.86 15.40 -8.42
N ALA A 110 10.80 14.74 -7.98
CA ALA A 110 9.51 15.37 -7.76
C ALA A 110 9.52 16.29 -6.55
N ASP A 111 10.37 16.03 -5.58
CA ASP A 111 10.50 16.85 -4.38
C ASP A 111 11.36 18.11 -4.61
N GLU A 112 12.07 18.14 -5.71
CA GLU A 112 12.87 19.29 -6.08
C GLU A 112 12.02 20.30 -6.85
#